data_3aae467d4ca97ea4d9129b632f4b2fac
#
_entry.id   3aae467d4ca97ea4d9129b632f4b2fac
#
_cell.length_a   1.000
_cell.length_b   1.000
_cell.length_c   1.000
_cell.angle_alpha   90.00
_cell.angle_beta   90.00
_cell.angle_gamma   90.00
#
_symmetry.space_group_name_H-M   'P 1'
#
loop_
_entity.id
_entity.type
_entity.pdbx_description
1 polymer ?
#
loop_
_entity_poly.entity_id
_entity_poly.type
_entity_poly.pdbx_seq_one_letter_code
_entity_poly.pdbx_strand_id
1 'polypeptide(L)'
;MNFTLEQIAHLIGGKLEGSKDTKVNTISSIEDAEEGSITFLANPKYEPLVYTTRASAVIVDEKLILNKKIDTALIRAVDPYAAFTSLLEAYDQLLSFNKAGIDEPSFIHKTATYGTDIYVGAFAYIGSNVKIGDQVKIYPN
;
A
#
# COMPACT_ATOMS: atom_id res chain seq x y z
N MET A 1 3.41 -4.20 -6.58
CA MET A 1 2.55 -4.94 -5.64
C MET A 1 1.63 -5.85 -6.43
N ASN A 2 1.51 -7.09 -6.06
CA ASN A 2 0.57 -8.03 -6.65
C ASN A 2 -0.06 -8.84 -5.52
N PHE A 3 -1.19 -8.37 -5.01
CA PHE A 3 -1.97 -9.07 -4.00
C PHE A 3 -3.29 -9.54 -4.57
N THR A 4 -3.75 -10.69 -4.13
CA THR A 4 -5.13 -11.12 -4.38
C THR A 4 -6.09 -10.39 -3.44
N LEU A 5 -7.34 -10.26 -3.85
CA LEU A 5 -8.35 -9.63 -2.98
C LEU A 5 -8.57 -10.40 -1.68
N GLU A 6 -8.37 -11.73 -1.69
CA GLU A 6 -8.42 -12.53 -0.47
C GLU A 6 -7.31 -12.13 0.51
N GLN A 7 -6.08 -11.95 0.02
CA GLN A 7 -4.96 -11.50 0.86
C GLN A 7 -5.21 -10.11 1.45
N ILE A 8 -5.74 -9.20 0.64
CA ILE A 8 -6.07 -7.84 1.10
C ILE A 8 -7.19 -7.87 2.14
N ALA A 9 -8.27 -8.60 1.88
CA ALA A 9 -9.38 -8.74 2.82
C ALA A 9 -8.91 -9.29 4.16
N HIS A 10 -8.03 -10.29 4.14
CA HIS A 10 -7.43 -10.84 5.35
C HIS A 10 -6.57 -9.82 6.10
N LEU A 11 -5.73 -9.08 5.37
CA LEU A 11 -4.83 -8.06 5.93
C LEU A 11 -5.59 -6.96 6.70
N ILE A 12 -6.70 -6.48 6.12
CA ILE A 12 -7.49 -5.38 6.69
C ILE A 12 -8.66 -5.86 7.57
N GLY A 13 -8.81 -7.17 7.75
CA GLY A 13 -9.92 -7.74 8.53
C GLY A 13 -11.29 -7.53 7.91
N GLY A 14 -11.36 -7.41 6.58
CA GLY A 14 -12.60 -7.17 5.84
C GLY A 14 -13.21 -8.45 5.28
N LYS A 15 -14.48 -8.35 4.90
CA LYS A 15 -15.23 -9.44 4.23
C LYS A 15 -15.28 -9.18 2.73
N LEU A 16 -14.76 -10.13 1.95
CA LEU A 16 -14.75 -10.04 0.49
C LEU A 16 -16.07 -10.50 -0.12
N GLU A 17 -16.60 -9.68 -1.02
CA GLU A 17 -17.68 -9.99 -1.94
C GLU A 17 -17.14 -9.88 -3.38
N GLY A 18 -16.86 -11.00 -4.01
CA GLY A 18 -16.28 -11.06 -5.36
C GLY A 18 -15.26 -12.18 -5.52
N SER A 19 -14.53 -12.16 -6.62
CA SER A 19 -13.52 -13.18 -6.91
C SER A 19 -12.30 -13.04 -6.01
N LYS A 20 -11.96 -14.12 -5.32
CA LYS A 20 -10.81 -14.17 -4.40
C LYS A 20 -9.46 -13.98 -5.10
N ASP A 21 -9.37 -14.47 -6.33
CA ASP A 21 -8.13 -14.55 -7.09
C ASP A 21 -7.84 -13.29 -7.91
N THR A 22 -8.76 -12.32 -7.92
CA THR A 22 -8.53 -11.04 -8.59
C THR A 22 -7.30 -10.34 -7.99
N LYS A 23 -6.38 -9.99 -8.87
CA LYS A 23 -5.12 -9.35 -8.47
C LYS A 23 -5.23 -7.83 -8.53
N VAL A 24 -4.63 -7.19 -7.54
CA VAL A 24 -4.51 -5.74 -7.46
C VAL A 24 -3.04 -5.36 -7.36
N ASN A 25 -2.62 -4.39 -8.12
CA ASN A 25 -1.23 -3.94 -8.19
C ASN A 25 -1.06 -2.45 -7.87
N THR A 26 -2.13 -1.70 -7.72
CA THR A 26 -2.08 -0.27 -7.43
C THR A 26 -3.23 0.19 -6.54
N ILE A 27 -3.03 1.32 -5.89
CA ILE A 27 -4.00 2.00 -5.05
C ILE A 27 -4.33 3.34 -5.71
N SER A 28 -5.62 3.67 -5.85
CA SER A 28 -6.07 4.88 -6.54
C SER A 28 -7.23 5.55 -5.83
N SER A 29 -7.49 6.80 -6.14
CA SER A 29 -8.76 7.44 -5.78
C SER A 29 -9.91 6.77 -6.52
N ILE A 30 -11.13 6.91 -5.99
CA ILE A 30 -12.30 6.26 -6.61
C ILE A 30 -12.62 6.83 -8.00
N GLU A 31 -12.26 8.09 -8.24
CA GLU A 31 -12.48 8.78 -9.52
C GLU A 31 -11.50 8.34 -10.61
N ASP A 32 -10.25 8.08 -10.23
CA ASP A 32 -9.16 7.77 -11.17
C ASP A 32 -8.83 6.28 -11.24
N ALA A 33 -9.61 5.45 -10.56
CA ALA A 33 -9.34 4.03 -10.47
C ALA A 33 -9.58 3.29 -11.79
N GLU A 34 -8.65 2.42 -12.12
CA GLU A 34 -8.67 1.58 -13.31
C GLU A 34 -8.61 0.09 -12.92
N GLU A 35 -8.74 -0.79 -13.89
CA GLU A 35 -8.57 -2.22 -13.67
C GLU A 35 -7.19 -2.52 -13.07
N GLY A 36 -7.14 -3.39 -12.08
CA GLY A 36 -5.93 -3.68 -11.30
C GLY A 36 -5.75 -2.76 -10.10
N SER A 37 -6.61 -1.76 -9.89
CA SER A 37 -6.56 -0.90 -8.72
C SER A 37 -7.55 -1.28 -7.63
N ILE A 38 -7.22 -0.89 -6.40
CA ILE A 38 -8.14 -0.89 -5.26
C ILE A 38 -8.35 0.54 -4.76
N THR A 39 -9.56 0.85 -4.38
CA THR A 39 -9.96 2.13 -3.83
C THR A 39 -10.83 1.95 -2.59
N PHE A 40 -11.29 3.03 -1.99
CA PHE A 40 -12.18 2.98 -0.83
C PHE A 40 -13.27 4.05 -0.88
N LEU A 41 -14.36 3.78 -0.20
CA LEU A 41 -15.46 4.71 0.02
C LEU A 41 -15.63 4.90 1.54
N ALA A 42 -15.10 6.00 2.08
CA ALA A 42 -15.29 6.36 3.49
C ALA A 42 -16.49 7.31 3.68
N ASN A 43 -16.76 8.17 2.72
CA ASN A 43 -17.83 9.16 2.80
C ASN A 43 -19.01 8.71 1.93
N PRO A 44 -20.20 8.48 2.52
CA PRO A 44 -21.42 8.08 1.78
C PRO A 44 -21.83 9.04 0.66
N LYS A 45 -21.43 10.29 0.73
CA LYS A 45 -21.69 11.30 -0.31
C LYS A 45 -21.15 10.87 -1.68
N TYR A 46 -20.07 10.09 -1.71
CA TYR A 46 -19.43 9.60 -2.92
C TYR A 46 -19.90 8.22 -3.34
N GLU A 47 -20.94 7.67 -2.70
CA GLU A 47 -21.52 6.37 -3.07
C GLU A 47 -21.82 6.24 -4.57
N PRO A 48 -22.35 7.26 -5.27
CA PRO A 48 -22.59 7.18 -6.72
C PRO A 48 -21.37 6.77 -7.53
N LEU A 49 -20.17 7.09 -7.08
CA LEU A 49 -18.93 6.72 -7.76
C LEU A 49 -18.62 5.21 -7.70
N VAL A 50 -19.18 4.50 -6.73
CA VAL A 50 -19.03 3.03 -6.63
C VAL A 50 -19.65 2.34 -7.84
N TYR A 51 -20.71 2.91 -8.40
CA TYR A 51 -21.43 2.34 -9.55
C TYR A 51 -20.73 2.58 -10.90
N THR A 52 -19.80 3.53 -10.95
CA THR A 52 -19.12 3.95 -12.18
C THR A 52 -17.62 3.72 -12.16
N THR A 53 -17.06 3.42 -10.98
CA THR A 53 -15.61 3.19 -10.86
C THR A 53 -15.14 2.01 -11.70
N ARG A 54 -13.94 2.11 -12.23
CA ARG A 54 -13.26 1.04 -12.97
C ARG A 54 -12.28 0.26 -12.10
N ALA A 55 -12.27 0.52 -10.78
CA ALA A 55 -11.47 -0.22 -9.84
C ALA A 55 -11.83 -1.72 -9.86
N SER A 56 -10.84 -2.57 -9.63
CA SER A 56 -11.08 -4.00 -9.45
C SER A 56 -11.75 -4.31 -8.12
N ALA A 57 -11.54 -3.45 -7.10
CA ALA A 57 -12.21 -3.59 -5.81
C ALA A 57 -12.38 -2.24 -5.11
N VAL A 58 -13.41 -2.16 -4.27
CA VAL A 58 -13.69 -1.01 -3.40
C VAL A 58 -13.83 -1.48 -1.96
N ILE A 59 -13.10 -0.85 -1.05
CA ILE A 59 -13.29 -1.02 0.39
C ILE A 59 -14.45 -0.14 0.82
N VAL A 60 -15.48 -0.72 1.42
CA VAL A 60 -16.71 -0.04 1.82
C VAL A 60 -17.08 -0.36 3.26
N ASP A 61 -17.95 0.46 3.85
CA ASP A 61 -18.53 0.17 5.16
C ASP A 61 -19.33 -1.13 5.11
N GLU A 62 -19.19 -1.96 6.14
CA GLU A 62 -19.92 -3.23 6.25
C GLU A 62 -21.44 -3.06 6.21
N LYS A 63 -21.94 -1.90 6.60
CA LYS A 63 -23.37 -1.56 6.62
C LYS A 63 -23.89 -0.94 5.33
N LEU A 64 -23.00 -0.68 4.35
CA LEU A 64 -23.39 -0.07 3.10
C LEU A 64 -24.36 -0.98 2.33
N ILE A 65 -25.51 -0.42 1.97
CA ILE A 65 -26.49 -1.08 1.12
C ILE A 65 -26.46 -0.41 -0.25
N LEU A 66 -26.13 -1.19 -1.28
CA LEU A 66 -26.11 -0.68 -2.64
C LEU A 66 -27.50 -0.70 -3.27
N ASN A 67 -27.82 0.34 -4.02
CA ASN A 67 -29.11 0.48 -4.73
C ASN A 67 -29.13 -0.26 -6.08
N LYS A 68 -27.97 -0.64 -6.58
CA LYS A 68 -27.80 -1.33 -7.86
C LYS A 68 -26.79 -2.46 -7.72
N LYS A 69 -26.93 -3.47 -8.58
CA LYS A 69 -25.92 -4.50 -8.72
C LYS A 69 -24.68 -3.93 -9.41
N ILE A 70 -23.50 -4.31 -8.93
CA ILE A 70 -22.21 -3.92 -9.50
C ILE A 70 -21.36 -5.17 -9.78
N ASP A 71 -20.46 -5.05 -10.75
CA ASP A 71 -19.49 -6.11 -11.08
C ASP A 71 -18.17 -5.97 -10.31
N THR A 72 -17.90 -4.77 -9.80
CA THR A 72 -16.72 -4.50 -8.98
C THR A 72 -16.78 -5.25 -7.65
N ALA A 73 -15.69 -5.88 -7.27
CA ALA A 73 -15.59 -6.57 -5.99
C ALA A 73 -15.64 -5.57 -4.82
N LEU A 74 -16.25 -5.99 -3.72
CA LEU A 74 -16.30 -5.20 -2.49
C LEU A 74 -15.54 -5.89 -1.37
N ILE A 75 -14.83 -5.11 -0.57
CA ILE A 75 -14.29 -5.56 0.71
C ILE A 75 -14.99 -4.73 1.80
N ARG A 76 -15.87 -5.39 2.55
CA ARG A 76 -16.63 -4.75 3.62
C ARG A 76 -15.81 -4.68 4.88
N ALA A 77 -15.66 -3.50 5.44
CA ALA A 77 -14.90 -3.24 6.66
C ALA A 77 -15.74 -2.42 7.65
N VAL A 78 -15.46 -2.57 8.94
CA VAL A 78 -16.12 -1.79 9.99
C VAL A 78 -15.82 -0.30 9.84
N ASP A 79 -14.57 0.02 9.49
CA ASP A 79 -14.11 1.38 9.21
C ASP A 79 -13.28 1.36 7.90
N PRO A 80 -13.86 1.78 6.77
CA PRO A 80 -13.17 1.78 5.49
C PRO A 80 -11.94 2.67 5.45
N TYR A 81 -11.95 3.79 6.17
CA TYR A 81 -10.79 4.68 6.23
C TYR A 81 -9.62 4.04 6.97
N ALA A 82 -9.87 3.45 8.15
CA ALA A 82 -8.86 2.74 8.91
C ALA A 82 -8.32 1.52 8.14
N ALA A 83 -9.20 0.77 7.49
CA ALA A 83 -8.83 -0.37 6.65
C ALA A 83 -7.91 0.05 5.49
N PHE A 84 -8.25 1.15 4.83
CA PHE A 84 -7.44 1.69 3.74
C PHE A 84 -6.08 2.20 4.23
N THR A 85 -6.05 2.86 5.38
CA THR A 85 -4.80 3.31 6.01
C THR A 85 -3.87 2.12 6.32
N SER A 86 -4.42 1.04 6.88
CA SER A 86 -3.65 -0.18 7.14
C SER A 86 -3.09 -0.80 5.85
N LEU A 87 -3.85 -0.75 4.76
CA LEU A 87 -3.39 -1.21 3.47
C LEU A 87 -2.25 -0.35 2.92
N LEU A 88 -2.35 0.98 3.05
CA LEU A 88 -1.29 1.90 2.65
C LEU A 88 0.00 1.67 3.44
N GLU A 89 -0.11 1.51 4.75
CA GLU A 89 1.04 1.22 5.61
C GLU A 89 1.74 -0.09 5.24
N ALA A 90 0.96 -1.15 5.00
CA ALA A 90 1.50 -2.43 4.56
C ALA A 90 2.18 -2.33 3.19
N TYR A 91 1.61 -1.56 2.27
CA TYR A 91 2.19 -1.29 0.96
C TYR A 91 3.50 -0.52 1.06
N ASP A 92 3.54 0.52 1.88
CA ASP A 92 4.75 1.32 2.11
C ASP A 92 5.86 0.49 2.76
N GLN A 93 5.53 -0.35 3.73
CA GLN A 93 6.49 -1.28 4.34
C GLN A 93 7.10 -2.23 3.32
N LEU A 94 6.30 -2.78 2.41
CA LEU A 94 6.78 -3.67 1.36
C LEU A 94 7.71 -2.96 0.38
N LEU A 95 7.37 -1.74 -0.02
CA LEU A 95 8.24 -0.92 -0.88
C LEU A 95 9.56 -0.58 -0.18
N SER A 96 9.51 -0.23 1.09
CA SER A 96 10.68 0.07 1.90
C SER A 96 11.56 -1.17 2.11
N PHE A 97 10.95 -2.31 2.37
CA PHE A 97 11.66 -3.58 2.57
C PHE A 97 12.43 -4.03 1.32
N ASN A 98 11.91 -3.75 0.14
CA ASN A 98 12.54 -4.11 -1.12
C ASN A 98 13.64 -3.15 -1.57
N LYS A 99 13.80 -2.00 -0.91
CA LYS A 99 14.91 -1.10 -1.21
C LYS A 99 16.22 -1.66 -0.65
N ALA A 100 17.22 -1.78 -1.51
CA ALA A 100 18.55 -2.23 -1.15
C ALA A 100 19.61 -1.46 -1.95
N GLY A 101 20.84 -1.41 -1.42
CA GLY A 101 21.94 -0.75 -2.08
C GLY A 101 22.19 0.67 -1.60
N ILE A 102 23.19 1.30 -2.20
CA ILE A 102 23.63 2.66 -1.88
C ILE A 102 23.39 3.54 -3.11
N ASP A 103 22.49 4.51 -2.97
CA ASP A 103 22.23 5.47 -4.04
C ASP A 103 23.32 6.55 -4.09
N GLU A 104 23.59 7.02 -5.27
CA GLU A 104 24.51 8.13 -5.50
C GLU A 104 23.77 9.40 -5.96
N PRO A 105 24.23 10.59 -5.58
CA PRO A 105 25.34 10.85 -4.67
C PRO A 105 24.96 10.64 -3.20
N SER A 106 25.78 9.94 -2.48
CA SER A 106 25.72 9.81 -1.03
C SER A 106 27.15 9.76 -0.47
N PHE A 107 27.30 10.04 0.81
CA PHE A 107 28.61 9.99 1.45
C PHE A 107 28.61 9.03 2.63
N ILE A 108 29.56 8.08 2.59
CA ILE A 108 29.82 7.16 3.70
C ILE A 108 31.28 7.33 4.11
N HIS A 109 31.51 7.79 5.33
CA HIS A 109 32.87 7.97 5.82
C HIS A 109 33.62 6.62 5.84
N LYS A 110 34.91 6.63 5.50
CA LYS A 110 35.75 5.42 5.43
C LYS A 110 35.81 4.60 6.71
N THR A 111 35.60 5.24 7.87
CA THR A 111 35.58 4.56 9.18
C THR A 111 34.20 4.06 9.58
N ALA A 112 33.16 4.36 8.81
CA ALA A 112 31.84 3.81 9.04
C ALA A 112 31.80 2.32 8.64
N THR A 113 31.03 1.56 9.38
CA THR A 113 30.79 0.14 9.09
C THR A 113 29.30 -0.10 8.91
N TYR A 114 28.95 -1.03 8.03
CA TYR A 114 27.55 -1.38 7.80
C TYR A 114 27.40 -2.89 7.57
N GLY A 115 26.22 -3.41 7.91
CA GLY A 115 25.88 -4.81 7.74
C GLY A 115 25.39 -5.14 6.33
N THR A 116 24.62 -6.21 6.22
CA THR A 116 24.04 -6.71 4.97
C THR A 116 22.65 -6.13 4.70
N ASP A 117 22.24 -6.12 3.43
CA ASP A 117 20.91 -5.68 2.97
C ASP A 117 20.53 -4.27 3.44
N ILE A 118 21.51 -3.38 3.54
CA ILE A 118 21.25 -1.97 3.85
C ILE A 118 20.73 -1.22 2.63
N TYR A 119 19.99 -0.14 2.87
CA TYR A 119 19.67 0.88 1.88
C TYR A 119 20.16 2.25 2.39
N VAL A 120 20.88 2.97 1.54
CA VAL A 120 21.30 4.35 1.78
C VAL A 120 20.80 5.20 0.62
N GLY A 121 19.87 6.11 0.90
CA GLY A 121 19.28 6.99 -0.11
C GLY A 121 20.21 8.09 -0.58
N ALA A 122 19.89 8.68 -1.72
CA ALA A 122 20.66 9.78 -2.30
C ALA A 122 20.76 10.97 -1.33
N PHE A 123 21.93 11.62 -1.34
CA PHE A 123 22.27 12.77 -0.46
C PHE A 123 22.29 12.44 1.05
N ALA A 124 22.26 11.18 1.43
CA ALA A 124 22.53 10.78 2.81
C ALA A 124 24.01 10.99 3.17
N TYR A 125 24.26 11.39 4.41
CA TYR A 125 25.60 11.55 4.95
C TYR A 125 25.80 10.62 6.14
N ILE A 126 26.75 9.70 6.03
CA ILE A 126 27.14 8.77 7.11
C ILE A 126 28.50 9.23 7.64
N GLY A 127 28.52 9.70 8.87
CA GLY A 127 29.72 10.25 9.51
C GLY A 127 30.75 9.23 9.93
N SER A 128 31.85 9.72 10.52
CA SER A 128 32.94 8.87 11.01
C SER A 128 32.49 7.99 12.18
N ASN A 129 33.03 6.75 12.21
CA ASN A 129 32.77 5.77 13.26
C ASN A 129 31.31 5.38 13.46
N VAL A 130 30.42 5.67 12.49
CA VAL A 130 29.04 5.23 12.51
C VAL A 130 28.98 3.72 12.25
N LYS A 131 28.19 3.03 13.04
CA LYS A 131 27.89 1.60 12.86
C LYS A 131 26.43 1.43 12.45
N ILE A 132 26.21 0.79 11.31
CA ILE A 132 24.89 0.50 10.76
C ILE A 132 24.69 -1.01 10.80
N GLY A 133 23.62 -1.47 11.42
CA GLY A 133 23.28 -2.89 11.48
C GLY A 133 22.79 -3.43 10.14
N ASP A 134 22.38 -4.69 10.14
CA ASP A 134 21.82 -5.35 8.97
C ASP A 134 20.40 -4.82 8.69
N GLN A 135 20.01 -4.82 7.41
CA GLN A 135 18.65 -4.45 6.94
C GLN A 135 18.21 -3.02 7.32
N VAL A 136 19.14 -2.15 7.66
CA VAL A 136 18.85 -0.75 7.95
C VAL A 136 18.53 0.00 6.66
N LYS A 137 17.48 0.81 6.68
CA LYS A 137 17.06 1.67 5.56
C LYS A 137 17.25 3.12 5.95
N ILE A 138 18.12 3.82 5.25
CA ILE A 138 18.40 5.25 5.43
C ILE A 138 17.87 5.97 4.20
N TYR A 139 16.83 6.74 4.38
CA TYR A 139 16.20 7.48 3.30
C TYR A 139 16.99 8.74 2.90
N PRO A 140 16.70 9.34 1.72
CA PRO A 140 17.38 10.54 1.25
C PRO A 140 17.36 11.68 2.28
N ASN A 141 18.47 12.41 2.33
CA ASN A 141 18.75 13.51 3.26
C ASN A 141 18.87 13.01 4.71
#